data_830fb75ce4987d8081f12bc2a936cbf3
#
_entry.id   830fb75ce4987d8081f12bc2a936cbf3
#
_cell.length_a   1.000
_cell.length_b   1.000
_cell.length_c   1.000
_cell.angle_alpha   90.00
_cell.angle_beta   90.00
_cell.angle_gamma   90.00
#
_symmetry.space_group_name_H-M   'P 1'
#
loop_
_entity.id
_entity.type
_entity.pdbx_description
1 polymer ?
#
loop_
_entity_poly.entity_id
_entity_poly.type
_entity_poly.pdbx_seq_one_letter_code
_entity_poly.pdbx_strand_id
1 'polypeptide(L)'
;MDDGAHDLEMALRMLYVAADQGITHVACTSHGNDRAGERTDELLHSVFAELREAVQKLALPVELCLGSELMLGADILRVLALPFATYRGMKKYCLLEFPIETPFEIVLNAVRTIRKHGLHTLLAHFERFSRAHRTVEQVKSLRQAGAIITLDAGTLEGQFGVVLEKKAKQLLEWNVVDVLASDAHDDGEHGFRLKAGREEAREIVGPAAASRLVLDHPRLVWEGLPWPEPECAGVVK
;
A
#
# COMPACT_ATOMS: atom_id res chain seq x y z
N MET A 1 -1.31 1.63 19.53
CA MET A 1 -1.92 2.60 18.62
C MET A 1 -1.54 2.24 17.19
N ASP A 2 -0.37 1.67 17.02
CA ASP A 2 0.19 1.14 15.78
C ASP A 2 0.79 -0.23 16.12
N ASP A 3 0.74 -1.17 15.21
CA ASP A 3 1.31 -2.52 15.36
C ASP A 3 2.66 -2.66 14.66
N GLY A 4 3.21 -1.54 14.17
CA GLY A 4 4.54 -1.44 13.60
C GLY A 4 5.67 -1.37 14.64
N ALA A 5 6.83 -0.86 14.23
CA ALA A 5 8.02 -0.77 15.09
C ALA A 5 7.74 -0.08 16.43
N HIS A 6 8.10 -0.73 17.53
CA HIS A 6 7.84 -0.23 18.88
C HIS A 6 8.76 0.93 19.30
N ASP A 7 9.93 1.01 18.70
CA ASP A 7 10.95 2.01 18.98
C ASP A 7 11.85 2.28 17.76
N LEU A 8 12.67 3.29 17.86
CA LEU A 8 13.60 3.69 16.82
C LEU A 8 14.59 2.58 16.45
N GLU A 9 15.05 1.80 17.42
CA GLU A 9 16.03 0.74 17.19
C GLU A 9 15.45 -0.38 16.34
N MET A 10 14.22 -0.80 16.60
CA MET A 10 13.49 -1.78 15.78
C MET A 10 13.23 -1.23 14.39
N ALA A 11 12.79 0.03 14.27
CA ALA A 11 12.58 0.66 12.96
C ALA A 11 13.87 0.67 12.13
N LEU A 12 15.02 0.96 12.75
CA LEU A 12 16.32 0.91 12.07
C LEU A 12 16.71 -0.51 11.66
N ARG A 13 16.49 -1.54 12.51
CA ARG A 13 16.73 -2.94 12.11
C ARG A 13 15.88 -3.34 10.91
N MET A 14 14.59 -2.95 10.89
CA MET A 14 13.72 -3.16 9.72
C MET A 14 14.31 -2.52 8.46
N LEU A 15 14.79 -1.27 8.55
CA LEU A 15 15.37 -0.57 7.40
C LEU A 15 16.70 -1.17 6.94
N TYR A 16 17.50 -1.76 7.83
CA TYR A 16 18.68 -2.55 7.45
C TYR A 16 18.28 -3.78 6.62
N VAL A 17 17.23 -4.50 7.04
CA VAL A 17 16.69 -5.63 6.27
C VAL A 17 16.15 -5.19 4.91
N ALA A 18 15.48 -4.05 4.85
CA ALA A 18 15.02 -3.47 3.59
C ALA A 18 16.18 -3.17 2.64
N ALA A 19 17.22 -2.49 3.14
CA ALA A 19 18.42 -2.16 2.37
C ALA A 19 19.15 -3.41 1.85
N ASP A 20 19.28 -4.46 2.68
CA ASP A 20 19.89 -5.74 2.30
C ASP A 20 19.12 -6.45 1.18
N GLN A 21 17.80 -6.26 1.10
CA GLN A 21 16.97 -6.73 0.00
C GLN A 21 17.06 -5.85 -1.26
N GLY A 22 17.79 -4.75 -1.22
CA GLY A 22 17.90 -3.78 -2.32
C GLY A 22 16.72 -2.81 -2.40
N ILE A 23 15.93 -2.67 -1.34
CA ILE A 23 14.85 -1.69 -1.25
C ILE A 23 15.50 -0.32 -0.98
N THR A 24 15.22 0.65 -1.83
CA THR A 24 15.81 1.99 -1.77
C THR A 24 14.83 3.07 -1.30
N HIS A 25 13.53 2.78 -1.29
CA HIS A 25 12.47 3.72 -0.92
C HIS A 25 11.46 3.03 -0.02
N VAL A 26 11.17 3.62 1.14
CA VAL A 26 10.22 3.08 2.12
C VAL A 26 9.23 4.16 2.53
N ALA A 27 7.95 3.89 2.35
CA ALA A 27 6.87 4.71 2.90
C ALA A 27 6.53 4.22 4.32
N CYS A 28 6.62 5.10 5.30
CA CYS A 28 6.19 4.85 6.67
C CYS A 28 4.69 5.18 6.75
N THR A 29 3.85 4.15 6.94
CA THR A 29 2.38 4.25 6.78
C THR A 29 1.65 3.83 8.05
N SER A 30 1.96 4.45 9.18
CA SER A 30 1.27 4.22 10.45
C SER A 30 -0.25 4.36 10.32
N HIS A 31 -0.99 3.58 11.13
CA HIS A 31 -2.45 3.56 11.08
C HIS A 31 -3.11 4.89 11.44
N GLY A 32 -4.11 5.27 10.64
CA GLY A 32 -4.97 6.43 10.87
C GLY A 32 -6.45 6.07 10.79
N ASN A 33 -7.30 6.77 11.52
CA ASN A 33 -8.74 6.58 11.53
C ASN A 33 -9.50 7.89 11.81
N ASP A 34 -10.81 7.82 11.96
CA ASP A 34 -11.68 8.99 12.22
C ASP A 34 -11.35 9.77 13.52
N ARG A 35 -10.51 9.23 14.42
CA ARG A 35 -10.04 9.96 15.62
C ARG A 35 -8.81 10.80 15.34
N ALA A 36 -8.16 10.62 14.20
CA ALA A 36 -6.97 11.40 13.83
C ALA A 36 -7.31 12.89 13.67
N GLY A 37 -6.38 13.73 14.08
CA GLY A 37 -6.49 15.18 14.03
C GLY A 37 -5.11 15.84 13.99
N GLU A 38 -5.05 17.16 14.21
CA GLU A 38 -3.80 17.93 14.18
C GLU A 38 -2.71 17.36 15.12
N ARG A 39 -3.10 16.95 16.34
CA ARG A 39 -2.16 16.32 17.28
C ARG A 39 -1.58 15.00 16.78
N THR A 40 -2.35 14.22 16.01
CA THR A 40 -1.87 12.99 15.37
C THR A 40 -0.88 13.34 14.28
N ASP A 41 -1.19 14.34 13.47
CA ASP A 41 -0.32 14.84 12.41
C ASP A 41 1.02 15.33 12.97
N GLU A 42 1.00 16.18 14.00
CA GLU A 42 2.20 16.68 14.68
C GLU A 42 3.07 15.54 15.24
N LEU A 43 2.44 14.56 15.89
CA LEU A 43 3.14 13.41 16.47
C LEU A 43 3.82 12.58 15.38
N LEU A 44 3.11 12.21 14.32
CA LEU A 44 3.65 11.40 13.24
C LEU A 44 4.79 12.11 12.52
N HIS A 45 4.67 13.41 12.28
CA HIS A 45 5.76 14.20 11.69
C HIS A 45 6.98 14.28 12.60
N SER A 46 6.80 14.38 13.93
CA SER A 46 7.90 14.40 14.90
C SER A 46 8.65 13.07 14.91
N VAL A 47 7.94 11.95 15.05
CA VAL A 47 8.54 10.60 15.06
C VAL A 47 9.21 10.28 13.73
N PHE A 48 8.58 10.64 12.63
CA PHE A 48 9.16 10.48 11.29
C PHE A 48 10.45 11.29 11.11
N ALA A 49 10.50 12.53 11.64
CA ALA A 49 11.71 13.36 11.58
C ALA A 49 12.87 12.73 12.34
N GLU A 50 12.61 12.14 13.53
CA GLU A 50 13.59 11.42 14.32
C GLU A 50 14.16 10.20 13.57
N LEU A 51 13.29 9.37 12.98
CA LEU A 51 13.70 8.22 12.17
C LEU A 51 14.55 8.66 10.98
N ARG A 52 14.12 9.69 10.25
CA ARG A 52 14.83 10.22 9.09
C ARG A 52 16.23 10.75 9.46
N GLU A 53 16.36 11.44 10.60
CA GLU A 53 17.64 11.91 11.09
C GLU A 53 18.57 10.73 11.43
N ALA A 54 18.06 9.69 12.07
CA ALA A 54 18.82 8.48 12.40
C ALA A 54 19.31 7.76 11.12
N VAL A 55 18.45 7.60 10.13
CA VAL A 55 18.81 7.02 8.80
C VAL A 55 19.93 7.81 8.12
N GLN A 56 19.86 9.15 8.16
CA GLN A 56 20.91 10.02 7.62
C GLN A 56 22.24 9.88 8.36
N LYS A 57 22.21 9.87 9.71
CA LYS A 57 23.41 9.69 10.53
C LYS A 57 24.11 8.35 10.29
N LEU A 58 23.32 7.29 10.04
CA LEU A 58 23.83 5.95 9.76
C LEU A 58 24.18 5.73 8.29
N ALA A 59 23.95 6.72 7.43
CA ALA A 59 24.14 6.64 5.98
C ALA A 59 23.48 5.39 5.35
N LEU A 60 22.29 5.00 5.85
CA LEU A 60 21.54 3.91 5.26
C LEU A 60 21.09 4.29 3.83
N PRO A 61 21.23 3.40 2.83
CA PRO A 61 20.91 3.71 1.43
C PRO A 61 19.39 3.60 1.16
N VAL A 62 18.58 4.19 2.04
CA VAL A 62 17.11 4.15 1.97
C VAL A 62 16.56 5.57 2.09
N GLU A 63 15.73 5.96 1.15
CA GLU A 63 14.94 7.19 1.22
C GLU A 63 13.58 6.90 1.89
N LEU A 64 13.17 7.76 2.82
CA LEU A 64 11.93 7.61 3.55
C LEU A 64 10.89 8.66 3.15
N CYS A 65 9.62 8.27 3.13
CA CYS A 65 8.52 9.22 3.11
C CYS A 65 7.45 8.88 4.16
N LEU A 66 6.73 9.92 4.59
CA LEU A 66 5.58 9.77 5.46
C LEU A 66 4.32 9.57 4.62
N GLY A 67 3.48 8.67 5.05
CA GLY A 67 2.11 8.41 4.63
C GLY A 67 1.33 7.85 5.81
N SER A 68 0.15 7.34 5.56
CA SER A 68 -0.64 6.63 6.58
C SER A 68 -1.53 5.59 5.92
N GLU A 69 -1.68 4.45 6.56
CA GLU A 69 -2.73 3.49 6.25
C GLU A 69 -4.01 3.89 6.98
N LEU A 70 -4.99 4.34 6.21
CA LEU A 70 -6.22 4.90 6.74
C LEU A 70 -7.33 3.86 6.80
N MET A 71 -7.85 3.60 7.99
CA MET A 71 -9.07 2.80 8.13
C MET A 71 -10.27 3.58 7.59
N LEU A 72 -11.02 2.96 6.66
CA LEU A 72 -12.25 3.55 6.12
C LEU A 72 -13.26 3.81 7.25
N GLY A 73 -13.60 5.07 7.43
CA GLY A 73 -14.57 5.55 8.39
C GLY A 73 -15.51 6.60 7.79
N ALA A 74 -16.47 7.06 8.59
CA ALA A 74 -17.47 8.05 8.16
C ALA A 74 -16.84 9.42 7.82
N ASP A 75 -15.75 9.77 8.53
CA ASP A 75 -15.06 11.05 8.40
C ASP A 75 -13.80 11.00 7.52
N ILE A 76 -13.69 9.99 6.66
CA ILE A 76 -12.47 9.75 5.85
C ILE A 76 -12.00 11.00 5.09
N LEU A 77 -12.92 11.82 4.57
CA LEU A 77 -12.56 13.04 3.83
C LEU A 77 -11.92 14.10 4.73
N ARG A 78 -12.36 14.20 5.99
CA ARG A 78 -11.75 15.08 6.99
C ARG A 78 -10.32 14.61 7.30
N VAL A 79 -10.12 13.31 7.48
CA VAL A 79 -8.81 12.72 7.75
C VAL A 79 -7.88 12.94 6.56
N LEU A 80 -8.35 12.73 5.33
CA LEU A 80 -7.58 12.95 4.09
C LEU A 80 -7.13 14.41 3.88
N ALA A 81 -7.73 15.38 4.59
CA ALA A 81 -7.28 16.76 4.56
C ALA A 81 -5.98 16.98 5.37
N LEU A 82 -5.64 16.10 6.32
CA LEU A 82 -4.45 16.19 7.14
C LEU A 82 -3.18 15.84 6.32
N PRO A 83 -2.04 16.50 6.57
CA PRO A 83 -0.81 16.28 5.79
C PRO A 83 -0.30 14.84 5.80
N PHE A 84 -0.35 14.14 6.95
CA PHE A 84 0.13 12.76 7.06
C PHE A 84 -0.71 11.74 6.27
N ALA A 85 -1.95 12.07 5.92
CA ALA A 85 -2.92 11.14 5.36
C ALA A 85 -2.64 10.72 3.90
N THR A 86 -1.70 11.38 3.24
CA THR A 86 -1.34 11.09 1.86
C THR A 86 0.18 10.94 1.72
N TYR A 87 0.61 10.09 0.80
CA TYR A 87 2.05 9.91 0.56
C TYR A 87 2.74 11.26 0.34
N ARG A 88 3.76 11.54 1.18
CA ARG A 88 4.55 12.79 1.17
C ARG A 88 3.73 14.07 1.36
N GLY A 89 2.50 13.98 1.85
CA GLY A 89 1.60 15.14 1.97
C GLY A 89 1.15 15.76 0.63
N MET A 90 1.38 15.08 -0.49
CA MET A 90 1.17 15.65 -1.85
C MET A 90 -0.29 15.71 -2.29
N LYS A 91 -1.23 15.13 -1.52
CA LYS A 91 -2.67 15.09 -1.85
C LYS A 91 -2.95 14.49 -3.24
N LYS A 92 -2.23 13.42 -3.59
CA LYS A 92 -2.38 12.68 -4.85
C LYS A 92 -2.79 11.23 -4.62
N TYR A 93 -2.19 10.58 -3.64
CA TYR A 93 -2.34 9.17 -3.33
C TYR A 93 -2.56 8.97 -1.84
N CYS A 94 -3.53 8.14 -1.48
CA CYS A 94 -3.75 7.67 -0.10
C CYS A 94 -3.77 6.14 -0.07
N LEU A 95 -3.39 5.56 1.06
CA LEU A 95 -3.52 4.13 1.35
C LEU A 95 -4.76 3.94 2.22
N LEU A 96 -5.67 3.07 1.80
CA LEU A 96 -6.94 2.83 2.46
C LEU A 96 -7.08 1.36 2.82
N GLU A 97 -7.35 1.12 4.08
CA GLU A 97 -7.78 -0.15 4.62
C GLU A 97 -9.28 -0.10 4.98
N PHE A 98 -9.94 -1.25 5.04
CA PHE A 98 -11.31 -1.38 5.49
C PHE A 98 -11.56 -2.74 6.16
N PRO A 99 -12.57 -2.87 7.03
CA PRO A 99 -12.87 -4.15 7.67
C PRO A 99 -13.05 -5.28 6.64
N ILE A 100 -12.51 -6.46 6.93
CA ILE A 100 -12.42 -7.61 6.01
C ILE A 100 -13.78 -7.96 5.37
N GLU A 101 -14.88 -7.80 6.11
CA GLU A 101 -16.22 -8.11 5.65
C GLU A 101 -16.96 -6.94 4.98
N THR A 102 -16.25 -5.83 4.67
CA THR A 102 -16.86 -4.66 4.02
C THR A 102 -17.46 -5.04 2.67
N PRO A 103 -18.75 -4.75 2.43
CA PRO A 103 -19.37 -5.02 1.14
C PRO A 103 -18.71 -4.27 -0.01
N PHE A 104 -18.63 -4.92 -1.17
CA PHE A 104 -18.04 -4.35 -2.40
C PHE A 104 -18.55 -2.93 -2.72
N GLU A 105 -19.87 -2.71 -2.62
CA GLU A 105 -20.48 -1.41 -2.93
C GLU A 105 -20.00 -0.28 -2.01
N ILE A 106 -19.70 -0.59 -0.76
CA ILE A 106 -19.17 0.39 0.20
C ILE A 106 -17.76 0.80 -0.22
N VAL A 107 -16.91 -0.19 -0.57
CA VAL A 107 -15.53 0.07 -1.04
C VAL A 107 -15.57 0.88 -2.34
N LEU A 108 -16.39 0.46 -3.32
CA LEU A 108 -16.53 1.16 -4.59
C LEU A 108 -16.98 2.61 -4.42
N ASN A 109 -17.96 2.85 -3.53
CA ASN A 109 -18.45 4.19 -3.24
C ASN A 109 -17.38 5.06 -2.54
N ALA A 110 -16.61 4.49 -1.61
CA ALA A 110 -15.50 5.18 -0.96
C ALA A 110 -14.44 5.59 -2.00
N VAL A 111 -14.00 4.67 -2.84
CA VAL A 111 -13.04 4.96 -3.92
C VAL A 111 -13.54 6.07 -4.85
N ARG A 112 -14.79 5.99 -5.32
CA ARG A 112 -15.40 7.03 -6.16
C ARG A 112 -15.45 8.39 -5.46
N THR A 113 -15.77 8.40 -4.17
CA THR A 113 -15.83 9.61 -3.37
C THR A 113 -14.46 10.26 -3.24
N ILE A 114 -13.45 9.49 -2.89
CA ILE A 114 -12.06 9.95 -2.76
C ILE A 114 -11.54 10.45 -4.13
N ARG A 115 -11.87 9.72 -5.22
CA ARG A 115 -11.48 10.12 -6.58
C ARG A 115 -12.06 11.47 -7.01
N LYS A 116 -13.31 11.76 -6.64
CA LYS A 116 -13.94 13.08 -6.87
C LYS A 116 -13.20 14.24 -6.17
N HIS A 117 -12.47 13.96 -5.10
CA HIS A 117 -11.60 14.92 -4.41
C HIS A 117 -10.17 14.96 -4.97
N GLY A 118 -9.93 14.33 -6.12
CA GLY A 118 -8.67 14.42 -6.85
C GLY A 118 -7.58 13.43 -6.41
N LEU A 119 -7.91 12.47 -5.51
CA LEU A 119 -6.96 11.47 -5.03
C LEU A 119 -7.16 10.13 -5.72
N HIS A 120 -6.09 9.37 -5.86
CA HIS A 120 -6.11 7.94 -6.12
C HIS A 120 -6.01 7.16 -4.81
N THR A 121 -6.67 6.03 -4.74
CA THR A 121 -6.75 5.19 -3.54
C THR A 121 -6.00 3.89 -3.76
N LEU A 122 -4.87 3.69 -3.07
CA LEU A 122 -4.28 2.37 -2.92
C LEU A 122 -5.14 1.58 -1.93
N LEU A 123 -5.59 0.39 -2.31
CA LEU A 123 -6.30 -0.53 -1.41
C LEU A 123 -5.28 -1.48 -0.80
N ALA A 124 -5.01 -1.32 0.50
CA ALA A 124 -3.99 -2.08 1.23
C ALA A 124 -4.32 -3.58 1.23
N HIS A 125 -3.28 -4.44 1.13
CA HIS A 125 -3.38 -5.92 1.24
C HIS A 125 -4.73 -6.49 0.77
N PHE A 126 -5.08 -6.15 -0.49
CA PHE A 126 -6.43 -6.34 -1.05
C PHE A 126 -6.89 -7.81 -1.06
N GLU A 127 -5.99 -8.77 -1.08
CA GLU A 127 -6.25 -10.20 -0.98
C GLU A 127 -6.97 -10.61 0.31
N ARG A 128 -6.86 -9.80 1.38
CA ARG A 128 -7.49 -10.07 2.68
C ARG A 128 -9.02 -9.82 2.68
N PHE A 129 -9.53 -9.03 1.72
CA PHE A 129 -10.94 -8.61 1.71
C PHE A 129 -11.85 -9.61 1.01
N SER A 130 -12.54 -10.46 1.78
CA SER A 130 -13.32 -11.60 1.27
C SER A 130 -14.53 -11.21 0.42
N ARG A 131 -15.09 -10.00 0.61
CA ARG A 131 -16.30 -9.53 -0.09
C ARG A 131 -16.04 -8.51 -1.18
N ALA A 132 -14.83 -7.91 -1.24
CA ALA A 132 -14.51 -6.87 -2.21
C ALA A 132 -14.01 -7.40 -3.55
N HIS A 133 -13.67 -8.68 -3.66
CA HIS A 133 -13.02 -9.24 -4.86
C HIS A 133 -13.48 -10.66 -5.21
N ARG A 134 -14.80 -10.89 -5.25
CA ARG A 134 -15.35 -12.22 -5.62
C ARG A 134 -15.15 -12.54 -7.10
N THR A 135 -15.14 -11.53 -7.94
CA THR A 135 -14.97 -11.68 -9.40
C THR A 135 -13.98 -10.68 -9.97
N VAL A 136 -13.37 -11.03 -11.08
CA VAL A 136 -12.44 -10.13 -11.80
C VAL A 136 -13.14 -8.83 -12.25
N GLU A 137 -14.43 -8.88 -12.58
CA GLU A 137 -15.22 -7.71 -12.98
C GLU A 137 -15.38 -6.72 -11.84
N GLN A 138 -15.56 -7.20 -10.61
CA GLN A 138 -15.60 -6.33 -9.43
C GLN A 138 -14.27 -5.60 -9.24
N VAL A 139 -13.14 -6.31 -9.32
CA VAL A 139 -11.81 -5.68 -9.18
C VAL A 139 -11.56 -4.69 -10.31
N LYS A 140 -11.90 -5.03 -11.55
CA LYS A 140 -11.81 -4.10 -12.69
C LYS A 140 -12.66 -2.85 -12.47
N SER A 141 -13.86 -2.98 -11.88
CA SER A 141 -14.72 -1.84 -11.57
C SER A 141 -14.12 -0.91 -10.52
N LEU A 142 -13.42 -1.46 -9.50
CA LEU A 142 -12.66 -0.67 -8.54
C LEU A 142 -11.53 0.11 -9.22
N ARG A 143 -10.75 -0.54 -10.08
CA ARG A 143 -9.67 0.12 -10.85
C ARG A 143 -10.20 1.23 -11.75
N GLN A 144 -11.30 1.01 -12.45
CA GLN A 144 -11.98 2.02 -13.26
C GLN A 144 -12.49 3.20 -12.42
N ALA A 145 -12.84 2.97 -11.15
CA ALA A 145 -13.22 4.02 -10.23
C ALA A 145 -12.03 4.83 -9.68
N GLY A 146 -10.79 4.39 -9.94
CA GLY A 146 -9.55 5.04 -9.49
C GLY A 146 -8.85 4.34 -8.34
N ALA A 147 -9.22 3.08 -8.02
CA ALA A 147 -8.49 2.25 -7.08
C ALA A 147 -7.20 1.71 -7.71
N ILE A 148 -6.19 1.56 -6.88
CA ILE A 148 -4.91 0.91 -7.15
C ILE A 148 -4.87 -0.33 -6.26
N ILE A 149 -4.79 -1.51 -6.85
CA ILE A 149 -4.85 -2.77 -6.11
C ILE A 149 -3.45 -3.13 -5.61
N THR A 150 -3.30 -3.15 -4.28
CA THR A 150 -2.03 -3.46 -3.61
C THR A 150 -2.11 -4.83 -2.95
N LEU A 151 -1.13 -5.69 -3.20
CA LEU A 151 -0.94 -6.95 -2.49
C LEU A 151 0.22 -6.87 -1.50
N ASP A 152 0.10 -7.64 -0.42
CA ASP A 152 1.21 -7.93 0.48
C ASP A 152 2.12 -9.01 -0.11
N ALA A 153 3.41 -8.71 -0.20
CA ALA A 153 4.41 -9.61 -0.77
C ALA A 153 4.58 -10.91 0.03
N GLY A 154 4.48 -10.83 1.36
CA GLY A 154 4.55 -12.00 2.24
C GLY A 154 3.39 -12.98 2.04
N THR A 155 2.24 -12.49 1.60
CA THR A 155 1.10 -13.35 1.28
C THR A 155 1.41 -14.31 0.13
N LEU A 156 2.21 -13.91 -0.85
CA LEU A 156 2.60 -14.76 -1.99
C LEU A 156 3.51 -15.93 -1.58
N GLU A 157 4.23 -15.79 -0.45
CA GLU A 157 5.05 -16.83 0.16
C GLU A 157 4.30 -17.70 1.18
N GLY A 158 3.00 -17.49 1.34
CA GLY A 158 2.16 -18.24 2.28
C GLY A 158 2.26 -17.77 3.73
N GLN A 159 2.84 -16.61 4.02
CA GLN A 159 3.01 -16.07 5.38
C GLN A 159 1.70 -16.06 6.18
N PHE A 160 0.59 -15.72 5.54
CA PHE A 160 -0.74 -15.65 6.15
C PHE A 160 -1.62 -16.85 5.83
N GLY A 161 -1.00 -17.95 5.40
CA GLY A 161 -1.66 -19.23 5.13
C GLY A 161 -2.17 -19.39 3.70
N VAL A 162 -2.38 -20.65 3.32
CA VAL A 162 -2.66 -21.10 1.95
C VAL A 162 -3.91 -20.48 1.32
N VAL A 163 -4.87 -20.05 2.12
CA VAL A 163 -6.12 -19.45 1.58
C VAL A 163 -5.84 -18.07 1.01
N LEU A 164 -5.10 -17.23 1.74
CA LEU A 164 -4.73 -15.88 1.29
C LEU A 164 -3.70 -15.95 0.15
N GLU A 165 -2.72 -16.85 0.24
CA GLU A 165 -1.77 -17.13 -0.83
C GLU A 165 -2.47 -17.43 -2.16
N LYS A 166 -3.45 -18.35 -2.17
CA LYS A 166 -4.23 -18.67 -3.37
C LYS A 166 -5.00 -17.47 -3.92
N LYS A 167 -5.56 -16.62 -3.04
CA LYS A 167 -6.26 -15.41 -3.47
C LYS A 167 -5.29 -14.38 -4.09
N ALA A 168 -4.15 -14.16 -3.48
CA ALA A 168 -3.13 -13.25 -4.00
C ALA A 168 -2.64 -13.71 -5.38
N LYS A 169 -2.33 -15.00 -5.55
CA LYS A 169 -1.94 -15.61 -6.83
C LYS A 169 -3.05 -15.48 -7.88
N GLN A 170 -4.30 -15.72 -7.51
CA GLN A 170 -5.45 -15.52 -8.39
C GLN A 170 -5.60 -14.08 -8.88
N LEU A 171 -5.38 -13.08 -8.00
CA LEU A 171 -5.44 -11.67 -8.39
C LEU A 171 -4.32 -11.31 -9.40
N LEU A 172 -3.14 -11.89 -9.25
CA LEU A 172 -2.05 -11.77 -10.23
C LEU A 172 -2.42 -12.42 -11.57
N GLU A 173 -2.97 -13.64 -11.56
CA GLU A 173 -3.44 -14.35 -12.75
C GLU A 173 -4.53 -13.56 -13.50
N TRP A 174 -5.39 -12.85 -12.77
CA TRP A 174 -6.39 -11.95 -13.36
C TRP A 174 -5.80 -10.66 -13.96
N ASN A 175 -4.50 -10.41 -13.73
CA ASN A 175 -3.80 -9.20 -14.17
C ASN A 175 -4.48 -7.91 -13.68
N VAL A 176 -4.90 -7.90 -12.42
CA VAL A 176 -5.60 -6.76 -11.79
C VAL A 176 -4.83 -6.13 -10.64
N VAL A 177 -3.63 -6.65 -10.33
CA VAL A 177 -2.73 -6.11 -9.30
C VAL A 177 -1.91 -4.98 -9.88
N ASP A 178 -1.79 -3.92 -9.14
CA ASP A 178 -1.08 -2.71 -9.55
C ASP A 178 0.23 -2.51 -8.78
N VAL A 179 0.26 -2.84 -7.49
CA VAL A 179 1.43 -2.67 -6.61
C VAL A 179 1.62 -3.92 -5.76
N LEU A 180 2.87 -4.32 -5.58
CA LEU A 180 3.30 -5.29 -4.58
C LEU A 180 4.09 -4.53 -3.51
N ALA A 181 3.63 -4.57 -2.25
CA ALA A 181 4.22 -3.89 -1.10
C ALA A 181 4.67 -4.89 -0.05
N SER A 182 5.47 -4.48 0.92
CA SER A 182 5.97 -5.36 1.98
C SER A 182 5.00 -5.52 3.13
N ASP A 183 4.20 -4.49 3.42
CA ASP A 183 3.34 -4.44 4.62
C ASP A 183 4.10 -4.82 5.92
N ALA A 184 5.38 -4.40 6.01
CA ALA A 184 6.27 -4.82 7.07
C ALA A 184 5.97 -4.10 8.39
N HIS A 185 5.83 -4.86 9.48
CA HIS A 185 5.47 -4.37 10.81
C HIS A 185 6.57 -4.62 11.84
N ASP A 186 7.44 -5.60 11.62
CA ASP A 186 8.51 -5.96 12.54
C ASP A 186 9.81 -6.33 11.80
N ASP A 187 10.86 -6.63 12.57
CA ASP A 187 12.15 -7.09 12.07
C ASP A 187 12.26 -8.63 11.99
N GLY A 188 11.15 -9.35 12.12
CA GLY A 188 11.06 -10.81 12.20
C GLY A 188 9.99 -11.42 11.30
N GLU A 189 8.92 -11.95 11.90
CA GLU A 189 7.90 -12.72 11.18
C GLU A 189 7.11 -11.88 10.17
N HIS A 190 6.75 -10.65 10.53
CA HIS A 190 6.06 -9.72 9.66
C HIS A 190 7.02 -8.63 9.11
N GLY A 191 8.22 -9.07 8.73
CA GLY A 191 9.26 -8.22 8.19
C GLY A 191 9.18 -8.02 6.67
N PHE A 192 10.17 -7.33 6.12
CA PHE A 192 10.26 -7.12 4.66
C PHE A 192 10.42 -8.44 3.90
N ARG A 193 9.48 -8.72 2.98
CA ARG A 193 9.48 -9.90 2.10
C ARG A 193 9.36 -9.54 0.61
N LEU A 194 9.61 -8.27 0.28
CA LEU A 194 9.35 -7.75 -1.07
C LEU A 194 10.16 -8.46 -2.15
N LYS A 195 11.43 -8.82 -1.85
CA LYS A 195 12.30 -9.53 -2.80
C LYS A 195 11.74 -10.91 -3.15
N ALA A 196 11.37 -11.70 -2.16
CA ALA A 196 10.84 -13.04 -2.36
C ALA A 196 9.43 -13.01 -2.98
N GLY A 197 8.53 -12.16 -2.50
CA GLY A 197 7.21 -11.98 -3.12
C GLY A 197 7.27 -11.50 -4.57
N ARG A 198 8.28 -10.69 -4.95
CA ARG A 198 8.51 -10.33 -6.35
C ARG A 198 8.91 -11.54 -7.20
N GLU A 199 9.73 -12.44 -6.69
CA GLU A 199 10.11 -13.66 -7.43
C GLU A 199 8.89 -14.57 -7.62
N GLU A 200 8.04 -14.75 -6.59
CA GLU A 200 6.75 -15.46 -6.74
C GLU A 200 5.85 -14.81 -7.80
N ALA A 201 5.70 -13.49 -7.75
CA ALA A 201 4.93 -12.76 -8.76
C ALA A 201 5.52 -12.93 -10.16
N ARG A 202 6.85 -12.95 -10.31
CA ARG A 202 7.55 -13.13 -11.59
C ARG A 202 7.21 -14.45 -12.27
N GLU A 203 7.07 -15.53 -11.50
CA GLU A 203 6.69 -16.85 -12.04
C GLU A 203 5.25 -16.85 -12.59
N ILE A 204 4.37 -15.98 -12.06
CA ILE A 204 2.95 -15.91 -12.47
C ILE A 204 2.75 -14.93 -13.63
N VAL A 205 3.26 -13.70 -13.51
CA VAL A 205 2.98 -12.61 -14.46
C VAL A 205 4.14 -12.28 -15.39
N GLY A 206 5.26 -12.95 -15.24
CA GLY A 206 6.49 -12.71 -16.00
C GLY A 206 7.33 -11.53 -15.49
N PRO A 207 8.63 -11.45 -15.91
CA PRO A 207 9.59 -10.53 -15.31
C PRO A 207 9.25 -9.06 -15.50
N ALA A 208 8.73 -8.67 -16.66
CA ALA A 208 8.41 -7.28 -16.95
C ALA A 208 7.21 -6.79 -16.10
N ALA A 209 6.16 -7.60 -15.95
CA ALA A 209 5.02 -7.25 -15.12
C ALA A 209 5.41 -7.22 -13.63
N ALA A 210 6.12 -8.23 -13.14
CA ALA A 210 6.61 -8.24 -11.75
C ALA A 210 7.49 -7.03 -11.42
N SER A 211 8.33 -6.59 -12.38
CA SER A 211 9.14 -5.37 -12.20
C SER A 211 8.25 -4.12 -12.07
N ARG A 212 7.21 -3.99 -12.89
CA ARG A 212 6.28 -2.86 -12.78
C ARG A 212 5.62 -2.77 -11.40
N LEU A 213 5.24 -3.91 -10.80
CA LEU A 213 4.57 -3.95 -9.50
C LEU A 213 5.41 -3.39 -8.35
N VAL A 214 6.75 -3.46 -8.44
CA VAL A 214 7.67 -3.07 -7.35
C VAL A 214 8.56 -1.87 -7.69
N LEU A 215 8.57 -1.40 -8.94
CA LEU A 215 9.42 -0.29 -9.38
C LEU A 215 8.60 0.82 -10.06
N ASP A 216 8.01 0.55 -11.23
CA ASP A 216 7.41 1.61 -12.05
C ASP A 216 6.16 2.20 -11.39
N HIS A 217 5.25 1.36 -10.92
CA HIS A 217 4.02 1.79 -10.27
C HIS A 217 4.25 2.45 -8.90
N PRO A 218 5.04 1.87 -7.97
CA PRO A 218 5.39 2.55 -6.72
C PRO A 218 6.09 3.91 -6.96
N ARG A 219 6.90 4.03 -8.00
CA ARG A 219 7.52 5.30 -8.37
C ARG A 219 6.48 6.39 -8.69
N LEU A 220 5.39 6.05 -9.41
CA LEU A 220 4.32 7.01 -9.68
C LEU A 220 3.72 7.57 -8.39
N VAL A 221 3.48 6.69 -7.41
CA VAL A 221 2.98 7.08 -6.08
C VAL A 221 4.00 7.96 -5.36
N TRP A 222 5.26 7.54 -5.34
CA TRP A 222 6.36 8.24 -4.68
C TRP A 222 6.58 9.66 -5.21
N GLU A 223 6.54 9.82 -6.53
CA GLU A 223 6.77 11.10 -7.21
C GLU A 223 5.48 11.93 -7.36
N GLY A 224 4.31 11.40 -7.00
CA GLY A 224 3.01 12.06 -7.18
C GLY A 224 2.63 12.27 -8.65
N LEU A 225 3.13 11.41 -9.54
CA LEU A 225 2.87 11.46 -10.98
C LEU A 225 1.45 10.97 -11.29
N PRO A 226 0.89 11.32 -12.46
CA PRO A 226 -0.41 10.82 -12.88
C PRO A 226 -0.43 9.29 -12.98
N TRP A 227 -1.49 8.66 -12.44
CA TRP A 227 -1.72 7.24 -12.60
C TRP A 227 -2.23 6.95 -14.01
N PRO A 228 -1.71 5.94 -14.71
CA PRO A 228 -2.21 5.58 -16.04
C PRO A 228 -3.68 5.16 -15.96
N GLU A 229 -4.50 5.68 -16.88
CA GLU A 229 -5.88 5.22 -16.99
C GLU A 229 -5.90 3.71 -17.30
N PRO A 230 -6.81 2.93 -16.66
CA PRO A 230 -6.96 1.53 -16.99
C PRO A 230 -7.25 1.40 -18.50
N GLU A 231 -6.50 0.55 -19.20
CA GLU A 231 -6.80 0.26 -20.61
C GLU A 231 -8.27 -0.15 -20.71
N CYS A 232 -9.06 0.65 -21.43
CA CYS A 232 -10.40 0.25 -21.80
C CYS A 232 -10.25 -1.04 -22.58
N ALA A 233 -10.70 -2.17 -22.03
CA ALA A 233 -10.80 -3.42 -22.77
C ALA A 233 -11.57 -3.10 -24.04
N GLY A 234 -10.86 -3.04 -25.16
CA GLY A 234 -11.42 -2.71 -26.45
C GLY A 234 -12.64 -3.59 -26.67
N VAL A 235 -13.77 -2.95 -26.91
CA VAL A 235 -14.96 -3.65 -27.46
C VAL A 235 -14.48 -4.25 -28.77
N VAL A 236 -14.13 -5.53 -28.74
CA VAL A 236 -13.94 -6.32 -29.98
C VAL A 236 -15.29 -6.30 -30.67
N LYS A 237 -15.36 -5.50 -31.74
CA LYS A 237 -16.52 -5.47 -32.65
C LYS A 237 -16.64 -6.80 -33.40
#